data_4e5ac2174e88b9ca308a2b15415b1420
#
_entry.id   4e5ac2174e88b9ca308a2b15415b1420
#
_cell.length_a   1.000
_cell.length_b   1.000
_cell.length_c   1.000
_cell.angle_alpha   90.00
_cell.angle_beta   90.00
_cell.angle_gamma   90.00
#
_symmetry.space_group_name_H-M   'P 1'
#
loop_
_entity.id
_entity.type
_entity.pdbx_description
1 polymer ?
#
loop_
_entity_poly.entity_id
_entity_poly.type
_entity_poly.pdbx_seq_one_letter_code
_entity_poly.pdbx_strand_id
1 'polypeptide(L)'
;GYDWSSVQPGTIITVYYTLNTGTTDWQIRLGGCAIEWKELPNIPPASLEAGSTKFSAALTEEDLEVLSRRNPDDNNKMYGLVVTGCNFTMTKVTLK
;
A
#
# COMPACT_ATOMS: atom_id res chain seq x y z
N GLY A 1 -5.04 -12.78 7.99
CA GLY A 1 -4.45 -11.56 7.46
C GLY A 1 -3.03 -11.31 7.97
N TYR A 2 -2.40 -10.32 7.41
CA TYR A 2 -1.03 -9.97 7.79
C TYR A 2 -1.01 -9.24 9.16
N ASP A 3 0.00 -9.55 9.99
CA ASP A 3 0.14 -8.90 11.31
C ASP A 3 0.97 -7.61 11.20
N TRP A 4 0.29 -6.50 11.03
CA TRP A 4 0.92 -5.18 10.90
C TRP A 4 1.49 -4.67 12.22
N SER A 5 1.07 -5.22 13.37
CA SER A 5 1.57 -4.78 14.67
C SER A 5 3.03 -5.19 14.91
N SER A 6 3.53 -6.15 14.14
CA SER A 6 4.94 -6.59 14.23
C SER A 6 5.88 -5.78 13.33
N VAL A 7 5.35 -4.90 12.50
CA VAL A 7 6.14 -4.10 11.57
C VAL A 7 6.62 -2.82 12.27
N GLN A 8 7.90 -2.52 12.15
CA GLN A 8 8.50 -1.36 12.80
C GLN A 8 8.45 -0.12 11.92
N PRO A 9 8.29 1.09 12.51
CA PRO A 9 8.41 2.35 11.75
C PRO A 9 9.77 2.42 11.05
N GLY A 10 9.77 2.92 9.81
CA GLY A 10 10.96 2.96 8.97
C GLY A 10 11.09 1.77 8.03
N THR A 11 10.26 0.75 8.22
CA THR A 11 10.22 -0.38 7.28
C THR A 11 9.84 0.12 5.89
N ILE A 12 10.56 -0.35 4.88
CA ILE A 12 10.29 0.00 3.49
C ILE A 12 9.29 -0.98 2.91
N ILE A 13 8.16 -0.46 2.46
CA ILE A 13 7.20 -1.23 1.68
C ILE A 13 7.53 -1.05 0.21
N THR A 14 7.62 -2.15 -0.53
CA THR A 14 7.85 -2.12 -1.97
C THR A 14 6.73 -2.89 -2.68
N VAL A 15 6.08 -2.22 -3.61
CA VAL A 15 5.06 -2.82 -4.46
C VAL A 15 5.68 -3.07 -5.83
N TYR A 16 5.69 -4.31 -6.27
CA TYR A 16 6.17 -4.70 -7.60
C TYR A 16 4.98 -4.83 -8.55
N TYR A 17 5.16 -4.37 -9.77
CA TYR A 17 4.07 -4.32 -10.74
C TYR A 17 4.57 -4.43 -12.16
N THR A 18 3.63 -4.67 -13.06
CA THR A 18 3.82 -4.57 -14.50
C THR A 18 2.88 -3.48 -15.02
N LEU A 19 3.43 -2.52 -15.75
CA LEU A 19 2.63 -1.44 -16.34
C LEU A 19 1.86 -1.96 -17.55
N ASN A 20 0.58 -1.60 -17.64
CA ASN A 20 -0.23 -1.92 -18.82
C ASN A 20 0.23 -1.06 -20.00
N THR A 21 0.21 -1.64 -21.19
CA THR A 21 0.53 -0.94 -22.42
C THR A 21 -0.69 -0.18 -22.97
N GLY A 22 -0.46 0.73 -23.90
CA GLY A 22 -1.55 1.49 -24.53
C GLY A 22 -1.96 2.75 -23.77
N THR A 23 -1.22 3.11 -22.71
CA THR A 23 -1.44 4.33 -21.94
C THR A 23 -0.11 4.87 -21.44
N THR A 24 -0.09 6.14 -21.06
CA THR A 24 1.06 6.76 -20.38
C THR A 24 0.66 7.28 -18.98
N ASP A 25 -0.53 6.93 -18.52
CA ASP A 25 -1.05 7.37 -17.23
C ASP A 25 -1.11 6.17 -16.28
N TRP A 26 -0.08 6.05 -15.43
CA TRP A 26 0.00 5.00 -14.41
C TRP A 26 0.10 5.67 -13.04
N GLN A 27 -0.82 5.32 -12.14
CA GLN A 27 -0.83 5.89 -10.80
C GLN A 27 -1.01 4.80 -9.75
N ILE A 28 -0.37 4.97 -8.59
CA ILE A 28 -0.47 4.04 -7.47
C ILE A 28 -0.85 4.79 -6.19
N ARG A 29 -1.67 4.13 -5.38
CA ARG A 29 -2.05 4.60 -4.05
C ARG A 29 -1.95 3.45 -3.08
N LEU A 30 -1.25 3.67 -1.96
CA LEU A 30 -1.26 2.74 -0.83
C LEU A 30 -2.26 3.27 0.18
N GLY A 31 -3.31 2.51 0.42
CA GLY A 31 -4.41 2.91 1.30
C GLY A 31 -4.59 1.98 2.47
N GLY A 32 -5.39 2.42 3.42
CA GLY A 32 -5.78 1.62 4.57
C GLY A 32 -7.25 1.24 4.50
N CYS A 33 -7.54 -0.05 4.68
CA CYS A 33 -8.93 -0.50 4.70
C CYS A 33 -9.70 0.12 5.87
N ALA A 34 -9.02 0.43 6.97
CA ALA A 34 -9.63 1.06 8.15
C ALA A 34 -10.10 2.51 7.89
N ILE A 35 -9.60 3.16 6.85
CA ILE A 35 -9.93 4.54 6.51
C ILE A 35 -10.62 4.64 5.15
N GLU A 36 -11.42 3.64 4.82
CA GLU A 36 -12.24 3.59 3.60
C GLU A 36 -11.40 3.68 2.32
N TRP A 37 -10.25 2.99 2.33
CA TRP A 37 -9.33 2.85 1.18
C TRP A 37 -8.62 4.15 0.79
N LYS A 38 -8.69 5.18 1.64
CA LYS A 38 -7.92 6.41 1.41
C LYS A 38 -6.44 6.16 1.58
N GLU A 39 -5.62 7.01 0.98
CA GLU A 39 -4.17 6.93 1.08
C GLU A 39 -3.71 7.01 2.53
N LEU A 40 -2.62 6.29 2.83
CA LEU A 40 -2.00 6.32 4.14
C LEU A 40 -1.51 7.74 4.46
N PRO A 41 -1.48 8.13 5.76
CA PRO A 41 -1.23 9.52 6.15
C PRO A 41 0.05 10.15 5.59
N ASN A 42 1.10 9.34 5.40
CA ASN A 42 2.40 9.84 5.00
C ASN A 42 2.89 9.27 3.66
N ILE A 43 2.01 8.65 2.89
CA ILE A 43 2.31 8.13 1.55
C ILE A 43 1.29 8.69 0.56
N PRO A 44 1.60 9.82 -0.09
CA PRO A 44 0.68 10.40 -1.06
C PRO A 44 0.60 9.53 -2.32
N PRO A 45 -0.49 9.64 -3.09
CA PRO A 45 -0.58 8.98 -4.39
C PRO A 45 0.58 9.39 -5.28
N ALA A 46 1.08 8.48 -6.08
CA ALA A 46 2.23 8.72 -6.94
C ALA A 46 1.95 8.35 -8.38
N SER A 47 2.54 9.10 -9.31
CA SER A 47 2.57 8.72 -10.72
C SER A 47 3.75 7.80 -10.96
N LEU A 48 3.54 6.75 -11.75
CA LEU A 48 4.59 5.78 -12.09
C LEU A 48 5.20 6.14 -13.43
N GLU A 49 6.52 5.95 -13.54
CA GLU A 49 7.24 6.26 -14.76
C GLU A 49 7.25 5.08 -15.73
N ALA A 50 7.29 5.38 -17.02
CA ALA A 50 7.42 4.36 -18.06
C ALA A 50 8.67 3.50 -17.81
N GLY A 51 8.52 2.19 -17.91
CA GLY A 51 9.61 1.25 -17.69
C GLY A 51 9.88 0.93 -16.22
N SER A 52 9.21 1.58 -15.27
CA SER A 52 9.36 1.25 -13.86
C SER A 52 8.70 -0.09 -13.54
N THR A 53 9.20 -0.77 -12.50
CA THR A 53 8.73 -2.09 -12.09
C THR A 53 8.38 -2.18 -10.61
N LYS A 54 8.66 -1.12 -9.85
CA LYS A 54 8.39 -1.10 -8.41
C LYS A 54 8.23 0.32 -7.89
N PHE A 55 7.48 0.41 -6.80
CA PHE A 55 7.30 1.64 -6.01
C PHE A 55 7.62 1.33 -4.55
N SER A 56 8.44 2.16 -3.92
CA SER A 56 8.84 1.96 -2.52
C SER A 56 8.55 3.20 -1.69
N ALA A 57 8.20 2.98 -0.43
CA ALA A 57 7.99 4.07 0.54
C ALA A 57 8.31 3.56 1.94
N ALA A 58 8.74 4.47 2.82
CA ALA A 58 8.97 4.14 4.22
C ALA A 58 7.66 4.29 4.99
N LEU A 59 7.29 3.27 5.75
CA LEU A 59 6.11 3.31 6.60
C LEU A 59 6.43 4.07 7.89
N THR A 60 5.60 5.04 8.21
CA THR A 60 5.72 5.78 9.46
C THR A 60 4.89 5.11 10.56
N GLU A 61 5.09 5.56 11.80
CA GLU A 61 4.27 5.11 12.92
C GLU A 61 2.78 5.36 12.66
N GLU A 62 2.43 6.51 12.07
CA GLU A 62 1.06 6.85 11.75
C GLU A 62 0.46 5.94 10.69
N ASP A 63 1.25 5.59 9.65
CA ASP A 63 0.82 4.65 8.63
C ASP A 63 0.53 3.27 9.24
N LEU A 64 1.42 2.81 10.12
CA LEU A 64 1.28 1.51 10.78
C LEU A 64 0.10 1.48 11.76
N GLU A 65 -0.21 2.60 12.40
CA GLU A 65 -1.40 2.70 13.26
C GLU A 65 -2.66 2.42 12.43
N VAL A 66 -2.77 3.00 11.25
CA VAL A 66 -3.92 2.76 10.36
C VAL A 66 -3.98 1.30 9.92
N LEU A 67 -2.85 0.75 9.50
CA LEU A 67 -2.79 -0.64 8.98
C LEU A 67 -3.09 -1.67 10.05
N SER A 68 -2.76 -1.38 11.31
CA SER A 68 -2.93 -2.32 12.41
C SER A 68 -4.27 -2.21 13.13
N ARG A 69 -5.14 -1.26 12.75
CA ARG A 69 -6.48 -1.17 13.34
C ARG A 69 -7.26 -2.46 13.12
N ARG A 70 -7.98 -2.87 14.15
CA ARG A 70 -8.73 -4.13 14.11
C ARG A 70 -10.21 -3.90 13.86
N ASN A 71 -10.80 -4.82 13.09
CA ASN A 71 -12.23 -4.80 12.79
C ASN A 71 -12.98 -5.71 13.77
N PRO A 72 -13.74 -5.16 14.73
CA PRO A 72 -14.48 -5.97 15.69
C PRO A 72 -15.57 -6.83 15.05
N ASP A 73 -16.01 -6.47 13.84
CA ASP A 73 -17.06 -7.18 13.12
C ASP A 73 -16.52 -8.34 12.28
N ASP A 74 -15.20 -8.52 12.24
CA ASP A 74 -14.56 -9.59 11.48
C ASP A 74 -13.49 -10.29 12.33
N ASN A 75 -13.94 -10.92 13.41
CA ASN A 75 -13.08 -11.67 14.34
C ASN A 75 -11.87 -10.87 14.86
N ASN A 76 -12.01 -9.56 14.91
CA ASN A 76 -10.96 -8.66 15.39
C ASN A 76 -9.68 -8.73 14.54
N LYS A 77 -9.81 -9.07 13.27
CA LYS A 77 -8.68 -9.05 12.32
C LYS A 77 -8.27 -7.62 11.99
N MET A 78 -7.01 -7.43 11.64
CA MET A 78 -6.55 -6.12 11.19
C MET A 78 -7.15 -5.79 9.83
N TYR A 79 -7.54 -4.52 9.65
CA TYR A 79 -8.06 -4.04 8.37
C TYR A 79 -7.02 -4.14 7.26
N GLY A 80 -5.79 -3.72 7.54
CA GLY A 80 -4.66 -3.89 6.65
C GLY A 80 -4.59 -2.90 5.49
N LEU A 81 -3.78 -3.31 4.51
CA LEU A 81 -3.39 -2.52 3.36
C LEU A 81 -4.28 -2.80 2.16
N VAL A 82 -4.54 -1.76 1.37
CA VAL A 82 -5.08 -1.89 0.03
C VAL A 82 -4.18 -1.13 -0.95
N VAL A 83 -3.88 -1.74 -2.08
CA VAL A 83 -3.14 -1.10 -3.17
C VAL A 83 -4.13 -0.82 -4.28
N THR A 84 -4.29 0.46 -4.62
CA THR A 84 -5.18 0.88 -5.70
C THR A 84 -4.41 1.75 -6.70
N GLY A 85 -5.07 2.07 -7.79
CA GLY A 85 -4.49 2.91 -8.82
C GLY A 85 -5.03 2.55 -10.17
N CYS A 86 -4.31 2.91 -11.24
CA CYS A 86 -4.78 2.64 -12.59
C CYS A 86 -3.66 2.17 -13.49
N ASN A 87 -4.04 1.29 -14.41
CA ASN A 87 -3.24 0.85 -15.55
C ASN A 87 -1.99 0.03 -15.20
N PHE A 88 -2.00 -0.66 -14.06
CA PHE A 88 -0.92 -1.60 -13.72
C PHE A 88 -1.50 -2.87 -13.09
N THR A 89 -0.68 -3.93 -13.10
CA THR A 89 -1.00 -5.18 -12.41
C THR A 89 0.05 -5.41 -11.32
N MET A 90 -0.39 -5.47 -10.08
CA MET A 90 0.49 -5.75 -8.94
C MET A 90 0.90 -7.22 -8.95
N THR A 91 2.18 -7.48 -8.75
CA THR A 91 2.72 -8.85 -8.74
C THR A 91 3.12 -9.32 -7.35
N LYS A 92 3.67 -8.44 -6.50
CA LYS A 92 3.95 -8.76 -5.10
C LYS A 92 4.20 -7.50 -4.28
N VAL A 93 4.17 -7.65 -2.96
CA VAL A 93 4.52 -6.60 -2.00
C VAL A 93 5.55 -7.18 -1.04
N THR A 94 6.60 -6.41 -0.74
CA THR A 94 7.62 -6.80 0.24
C THR A 94 7.75 -5.73 1.32
N LEU A 95 8.22 -6.17 2.49
CA LEU A 95 8.51 -5.30 3.64
C LEU A 95 9.95 -5.56 4.08
N LYS A 96 10.72 -4.54 4.14
CA LYS A 96 12.12 -4.57 4.60
C LYS A 96 12.41 -3.34 5.44
#